data_3df25c162902485f02ec9c0d19e79e17
#
_entry.id   3df25c162902485f02ec9c0d19e79e17
#
_cell.length_a   1.000
_cell.length_b   1.000
_cell.length_c   1.000
_cell.angle_alpha   90.00
_cell.angle_beta   90.00
_cell.angle_gamma   90.00
#
_symmetry.space_group_name_H-M   'P 1'
#
loop_
_entity.id
_entity.type
_entity.pdbx_description
1 polymer ?
#
loop_
_entity_poly.entity_id
_entity_poly.type
_entity_poly.pdbx_seq_one_letter_code
_entity_poly.pdbx_strand_id
1 'polypeptide(L)'
;MAYINEINVTKQGDSIIFLDLNQSPAERAQSDHIRTLGIMGLHQSAERMGLPSTTMHWASYWDQEDVIKYIDKWLKTVGSTRPIFGFSNLFGLDIFGSTTEQPSNITLANKIKENFPDSKLIVGGPNPVCVTKPLVKLDALFYGRALWLMERWLQDKPIPKKNEDVNEFGIPIFFNDVAVIPEDPIVPDLHADYCLNEQDIVTFETRLGCKFNCTFCGYEFRGNKDPYNANEDHVLAFFEEAHSHGITRFSIVDDTFNEEKSKFDLMLNVTRQLDFQPRIVGFNRFDVLAHKPDQIGMLDEMGFHGHLWGIETFHPQASKAIRKTARTDKFFKVLEHIRDDYPHWWVTGSIIVGIPPETTDYSYEMAKRYIGEGLFSGVNLHALMVRKFAEGISESDADFAKDPMKYGITLTGKEHKDDMYADWTTATSSYREAEICKDRILKLGLRNGIGPVNPWNALSKDAIGHELFTTAGKERMAAGVKANHHIDNAKTYFTESWISDWELLIRNYVNRKMEYVETL
;
A
#
# COMPACT_ATOMS: atom_id res chain seq x y z
N MET A 1 13.29 -26.98 -14.25
CA MET A 1 13.00 -28.38 -13.87
C MET A 1 14.09 -28.97 -12.96
N ALA A 2 14.40 -28.38 -11.81
CA ALA A 2 15.44 -28.91 -10.91
C ALA A 2 15.12 -28.75 -9.40
N TYR A 3 13.85 -28.60 -9.02
CA TYR A 3 13.50 -28.30 -7.62
C TYR A 3 12.60 -29.33 -6.91
N ILE A 4 12.43 -30.53 -7.45
CA ILE A 4 11.52 -31.52 -6.83
C ILE A 4 12.26 -32.58 -6.00
N ASN A 5 13.55 -32.47 -5.71
CA ASN A 5 14.27 -33.60 -5.16
C ASN A 5 14.41 -33.66 -3.63
N GLU A 6 14.13 -32.61 -2.87
CA GLU A 6 14.01 -32.71 -1.41
C GLU A 6 13.12 -31.57 -0.90
N ILE A 7 11.90 -31.90 -0.47
CA ILE A 7 11.04 -30.95 0.24
C ILE A 7 11.72 -30.59 1.56
N ASN A 8 12.15 -29.33 1.71
CA ASN A 8 12.68 -28.83 2.96
C ASN A 8 11.54 -28.68 3.97
N VAL A 9 11.36 -29.71 4.79
CA VAL A 9 10.34 -29.74 5.83
C VAL A 9 10.78 -28.86 7.00
N THR A 10 10.03 -27.82 7.29
CA THR A 10 10.24 -27.03 8.50
C THR A 10 9.43 -27.61 9.66
N LYS A 11 9.70 -27.20 10.91
CA LYS A 11 8.86 -27.59 12.06
C LYS A 11 7.44 -27.01 11.95
N GLN A 12 7.28 -25.91 11.26
CA GLN A 12 6.00 -25.24 11.11
C GLN A 12 5.14 -25.84 9.99
N GLY A 13 5.75 -26.24 8.88
CA GLY A 13 5.08 -26.84 7.73
C GLY A 13 6.07 -27.31 6.68
N ASP A 14 5.58 -27.87 5.58
CA ASP A 14 6.35 -28.42 4.47
C ASP A 14 6.12 -27.65 3.15
N SER A 15 5.24 -26.66 3.16
CA SER A 15 4.99 -25.76 2.05
C SER A 15 4.30 -24.48 2.53
N ILE A 16 4.30 -23.44 1.73
CA ILE A 16 3.60 -22.19 2.05
C ILE A 16 2.90 -21.59 0.83
N ILE A 17 1.65 -21.16 1.03
CA ILE A 17 0.83 -20.47 0.02
C ILE A 17 0.53 -19.07 0.53
N PHE A 18 0.97 -18.06 -0.23
CA PHE A 18 0.72 -16.66 0.10
C PHE A 18 -0.52 -16.16 -0.63
N LEU A 19 -1.49 -15.66 0.12
CA LEU A 19 -2.73 -15.11 -0.39
C LEU A 19 -2.77 -13.60 -0.18
N ASP A 20 -2.93 -12.87 -1.27
CA ASP A 20 -3.18 -11.44 -1.24
C ASP A 20 -4.67 -11.18 -1.01
N LEU A 21 -5.00 -10.70 0.18
CA LEU A 21 -6.36 -10.36 0.59
C LEU A 21 -6.62 -8.86 0.57
N ASN A 22 -5.95 -8.15 -0.32
CA ASN A 22 -6.13 -6.71 -0.44
C ASN A 22 -7.57 -6.37 -0.83
N GLN A 23 -8.32 -5.89 0.13
CA GLN A 23 -9.64 -5.26 -0.03
C GLN A 23 -10.85 -6.22 -0.18
N SER A 24 -11.99 -5.74 0.29
CA SER A 24 -13.26 -6.43 0.11
C SER A 24 -13.74 -6.36 -1.34
N PRO A 25 -14.57 -7.32 -1.78
CA PRO A 25 -15.15 -7.30 -3.12
C PRO A 25 -15.84 -6.02 -3.55
N ALA A 26 -16.22 -5.22 -2.59
CA ALA A 26 -16.90 -3.97 -2.79
C ALA A 26 -15.97 -2.78 -3.05
N GLU A 27 -14.73 -2.88 -2.65
CA GLU A 27 -13.68 -1.93 -2.99
C GLU A 27 -12.99 -2.30 -4.30
N ARG A 28 -13.42 -3.40 -4.94
CA ARG A 28 -12.83 -3.99 -6.15
C ARG A 28 -12.61 -2.99 -7.26
N ALA A 29 -13.58 -2.14 -7.49
CA ALA A 29 -13.52 -1.20 -8.57
C ALA A 29 -12.54 -0.04 -8.34
N GLN A 30 -12.04 0.09 -7.12
CA GLN A 30 -11.02 1.07 -6.75
C GLN A 30 -9.62 0.47 -6.67
N SER A 31 -9.53 -0.87 -6.59
CA SER A 31 -8.21 -1.47 -6.46
C SER A 31 -7.48 -1.37 -7.77
N ASP A 32 -6.29 -0.92 -7.63
CA ASP A 32 -5.28 -0.96 -8.65
C ASP A 32 -4.91 -2.44 -8.86
N HIS A 33 -4.77 -2.90 -10.09
CA HIS A 33 -4.32 -4.27 -10.34
C HIS A 33 -2.78 -4.38 -10.22
N ILE A 34 -2.30 -3.89 -9.09
CA ILE A 34 -0.90 -3.90 -8.72
C ILE A 34 -0.54 -5.26 -8.14
N ARG A 35 0.59 -5.79 -8.54
CA ARG A 35 1.17 -6.98 -7.91
C ARG A 35 1.76 -6.60 -6.56
N THR A 36 1.28 -7.25 -5.51
CA THR A 36 1.64 -6.90 -4.13
C THR A 36 3.07 -7.31 -3.81
N LEU A 37 3.93 -6.32 -3.55
CA LEU A 37 5.35 -6.54 -3.27
C LEU A 37 5.59 -7.44 -2.06
N GLY A 38 4.80 -7.26 -1.00
CA GLY A 38 4.98 -8.01 0.24
C GLY A 38 4.92 -9.53 0.05
N ILE A 39 3.92 -10.04 -0.69
CA ILE A 39 3.83 -11.49 -0.93
C ILE A 39 4.89 -11.99 -1.90
N MET A 40 5.33 -11.16 -2.86
CA MET A 40 6.43 -11.51 -3.77
C MET A 40 7.74 -11.65 -2.99
N GLY A 41 8.04 -10.70 -2.09
CA GLY A 41 9.21 -10.79 -1.22
C GLY A 41 9.18 -12.00 -0.27
N LEU A 42 8.01 -12.31 0.29
CA LEU A 42 7.82 -13.50 1.14
C LEU A 42 7.98 -14.81 0.36
N HIS A 43 7.45 -14.86 -0.87
CA HIS A 43 7.62 -15.99 -1.77
C HIS A 43 9.09 -16.22 -2.12
N GLN A 44 9.81 -15.18 -2.54
CA GLN A 44 11.24 -15.23 -2.83
C GLN A 44 12.06 -15.67 -1.59
N SER A 45 11.66 -15.24 -0.39
CA SER A 45 12.27 -15.68 0.85
C SER A 45 12.04 -17.18 1.12
N ALA A 46 10.82 -17.69 0.89
CA ALA A 46 10.51 -19.12 1.04
C ALA A 46 11.31 -19.97 0.03
N GLU A 47 11.44 -19.53 -1.21
CA GLU A 47 12.22 -20.22 -2.22
C GLU A 47 13.72 -20.27 -1.87
N ARG A 48 14.30 -19.16 -1.37
CA ARG A 48 15.69 -19.17 -0.89
C ARG A 48 15.92 -20.18 0.24
N MET A 49 14.90 -20.46 1.03
CA MET A 49 14.96 -21.54 2.05
C MET A 49 14.73 -22.93 1.49
N GLY A 50 14.41 -23.06 0.21
CA GLY A 50 14.04 -24.33 -0.44
C GLY A 50 12.67 -24.84 -0.01
N LEU A 51 11.82 -24.00 0.54
CA LEU A 51 10.45 -24.33 0.94
C LEU A 51 9.53 -24.18 -0.27
N PRO A 52 8.84 -25.24 -0.75
CA PRO A 52 7.86 -25.11 -1.82
C PRO A 52 6.85 -24.00 -1.51
N SER A 53 6.69 -23.06 -2.42
CA SER A 53 5.84 -21.92 -2.21
C SER A 53 5.12 -21.49 -3.49
N THR A 54 3.96 -20.85 -3.33
CA THR A 54 3.19 -20.24 -4.41
C THR A 54 2.45 -19.01 -3.92
N THR A 55 2.08 -18.13 -4.85
CA THR A 55 1.34 -16.91 -4.56
C THR A 55 -0.02 -16.93 -5.22
N MET A 56 -1.01 -16.35 -4.55
CA MET A 56 -2.33 -16.10 -5.13
C MET A 56 -2.64 -14.61 -5.00
N HIS A 57 -2.31 -13.86 -6.06
CA HIS A 57 -2.65 -12.45 -6.11
C HIS A 57 -4.17 -12.26 -6.22
N TRP A 58 -4.69 -11.22 -5.58
CA TRP A 58 -6.13 -10.91 -5.57
C TRP A 58 -7.01 -12.06 -5.09
N ALA A 59 -6.54 -12.86 -4.13
CA ALA A 59 -7.24 -14.07 -3.68
C ALA A 59 -8.66 -13.81 -3.16
N SER A 60 -8.94 -12.63 -2.63
CA SER A 60 -10.29 -12.22 -2.21
C SER A 60 -11.28 -12.06 -3.37
N TYR A 61 -10.80 -12.03 -4.61
CA TYR A 61 -11.62 -11.85 -5.82
C TYR A 61 -11.88 -13.13 -6.60
N TRP A 62 -11.18 -14.19 -6.26
CA TRP A 62 -11.42 -15.49 -6.87
C TRP A 62 -12.74 -16.06 -6.38
N ASP A 63 -13.36 -16.90 -7.21
CA ASP A 63 -14.36 -17.84 -6.69
C ASP A 63 -13.69 -18.74 -5.65
N GLN A 64 -14.32 -18.92 -4.50
CA GLN A 64 -13.72 -19.69 -3.40
C GLN A 64 -13.53 -21.18 -3.75
N GLU A 65 -14.36 -21.73 -4.65
CA GLU A 65 -14.17 -23.09 -5.15
C GLU A 65 -12.91 -23.18 -6.01
N ASP A 66 -12.63 -22.17 -6.84
CA ASP A 66 -11.42 -22.11 -7.66
C ASP A 66 -10.18 -21.97 -6.77
N VAL A 67 -10.25 -21.18 -5.68
CA VAL A 67 -9.16 -21.10 -4.69
C VAL A 67 -8.86 -22.48 -4.11
N ILE A 68 -9.87 -23.19 -3.60
CA ILE A 68 -9.68 -24.52 -3.00
C ILE A 68 -9.17 -25.54 -4.01
N LYS A 69 -9.73 -25.52 -5.22
CA LYS A 69 -9.28 -26.41 -6.31
C LYS A 69 -7.83 -26.17 -6.71
N TYR A 70 -7.41 -24.89 -6.82
CA TYR A 70 -6.01 -24.55 -7.08
C TYR A 70 -5.10 -25.07 -5.96
N ILE A 71 -5.43 -24.77 -4.71
CA ILE A 71 -4.67 -25.17 -3.54
C ILE A 71 -4.52 -26.70 -3.50
N ASP A 72 -5.62 -27.46 -3.61
CA ASP A 72 -5.60 -28.92 -3.58
C ASP A 72 -4.70 -29.50 -4.66
N LYS A 73 -4.81 -28.98 -5.87
CA LYS A 73 -4.00 -29.41 -7.01
C LYS A 73 -2.51 -29.11 -6.78
N TRP A 74 -2.19 -27.87 -6.34
CA TRP A 74 -0.82 -27.48 -6.09
C TRP A 74 -0.18 -28.31 -4.96
N LEU A 75 -0.87 -28.50 -3.85
CA LEU A 75 -0.38 -29.31 -2.73
C LEU A 75 -0.09 -30.76 -3.14
N LYS A 76 -0.95 -31.34 -3.98
CA LYS A 76 -0.73 -32.69 -4.54
C LYS A 76 0.51 -32.73 -5.42
N THR A 77 0.71 -31.72 -6.27
CA THR A 77 1.87 -31.65 -7.17
C THR A 77 3.19 -31.56 -6.40
N VAL A 78 3.24 -30.74 -5.33
CA VAL A 78 4.46 -30.59 -4.52
C VAL A 78 4.57 -31.64 -3.40
N GLY A 79 3.58 -32.52 -3.24
CA GLY A 79 3.58 -33.57 -2.21
C GLY A 79 3.45 -33.03 -0.78
N SER A 80 2.84 -31.87 -0.59
CA SER A 80 2.69 -31.25 0.72
C SER A 80 1.59 -31.90 1.56
N THR A 81 1.85 -32.06 2.84
CA THR A 81 0.91 -32.63 3.83
C THR A 81 0.62 -31.70 5.00
N ARG A 82 1.45 -30.67 5.21
CA ARG A 82 1.32 -29.68 6.30
C ARG A 82 1.49 -28.27 5.76
N PRO A 83 0.55 -27.78 4.92
CA PRO A 83 0.66 -26.46 4.31
C PRO A 83 0.50 -25.34 5.33
N ILE A 84 1.18 -24.23 5.04
CA ILE A 84 1.00 -22.94 5.72
C ILE A 84 0.30 -22.00 4.75
N PHE A 85 -0.73 -21.30 5.21
CA PHE A 85 -1.41 -20.25 4.46
C PHE A 85 -1.07 -18.90 5.07
N GLY A 86 -0.34 -18.09 4.30
CA GLY A 86 0.05 -16.74 4.67
C GLY A 86 -0.86 -15.70 4.04
N PHE A 87 -1.60 -14.97 4.86
CA PHE A 87 -2.50 -13.92 4.41
C PHE A 87 -1.82 -12.55 4.53
N SER A 88 -1.78 -11.80 3.43
CA SER A 88 -1.30 -10.43 3.44
C SER A 88 -2.42 -9.46 3.83
N ASN A 89 -2.18 -8.64 4.86
CA ASN A 89 -3.05 -7.55 5.28
C ASN A 89 -2.33 -6.21 5.10
N LEU A 90 -2.46 -5.61 3.92
CA LEU A 90 -1.74 -4.38 3.59
C LEU A 90 -2.33 -3.13 4.25
N PHE A 91 -3.66 -3.04 4.38
CA PHE A 91 -4.32 -1.79 4.75
C PHE A 91 -4.89 -1.73 6.18
N GLY A 92 -4.54 -2.68 7.04
CA GLY A 92 -4.92 -2.63 8.46
C GLY A 92 -6.42 -2.74 8.72
N LEU A 93 -7.17 -3.26 7.76
CA LEU A 93 -8.57 -3.60 7.97
C LEU A 93 -8.64 -4.85 8.84
N ASP A 94 -9.59 -4.89 9.75
CA ASP A 94 -9.88 -6.07 10.57
C ASP A 94 -10.50 -7.18 9.68
N ILE A 95 -9.66 -7.75 8.81
CA ILE A 95 -10.07 -8.74 7.80
C ILE A 95 -10.58 -10.01 8.48
N PHE A 96 -10.12 -10.28 9.70
CA PHE A 96 -10.43 -11.47 10.48
C PHE A 96 -11.15 -11.16 11.79
N GLY A 97 -11.52 -9.91 12.02
CA GLY A 97 -12.16 -9.44 13.23
C GLY A 97 -13.69 -9.48 13.21
N SER A 98 -14.27 -9.06 14.31
CA SER A 98 -15.73 -9.07 14.55
C SER A 98 -16.43 -7.91 13.84
N THR A 99 -16.51 -7.89 12.54
CA THR A 99 -17.43 -6.98 11.84
C THR A 99 -18.82 -7.63 11.73
N THR A 100 -19.86 -6.81 11.72
CA THR A 100 -21.26 -7.27 11.58
C THR A 100 -21.54 -7.89 10.21
N GLU A 101 -20.66 -7.69 9.24
CA GLU A 101 -20.66 -8.32 7.93
C GLU A 101 -19.48 -9.28 7.87
N GLN A 102 -19.75 -10.57 7.56
CA GLN A 102 -18.66 -11.53 7.37
C GLN A 102 -17.89 -11.18 6.09
N PRO A 103 -16.66 -10.68 6.17
CA PRO A 103 -15.86 -10.42 4.99
C PRO A 103 -15.64 -11.74 4.23
N SER A 104 -15.56 -11.66 2.91
CA SER A 104 -15.23 -12.81 2.05
C SER A 104 -13.93 -13.52 2.47
N ASN A 105 -13.03 -12.81 3.12
CA ASN A 105 -11.76 -13.32 3.62
C ASN A 105 -11.91 -14.29 4.80
N ILE A 106 -12.83 -14.02 5.74
CA ILE A 106 -13.14 -14.95 6.84
C ILE A 106 -13.77 -16.22 6.30
N THR A 107 -14.70 -16.09 5.36
CA THR A 107 -15.32 -17.23 4.70
C THR A 107 -14.28 -18.07 3.96
N LEU A 108 -13.36 -17.46 3.26
CA LEU A 108 -12.26 -18.13 2.58
C LEU A 108 -11.34 -18.85 3.57
N ALA A 109 -10.92 -18.19 4.65
CA ALA A 109 -10.05 -18.80 5.67
C ALA A 109 -10.72 -19.99 6.37
N ASN A 110 -12.01 -19.91 6.69
CA ASN A 110 -12.78 -21.04 7.23
C ASN A 110 -12.82 -22.19 6.23
N LYS A 111 -13.12 -21.90 4.97
CA LYS A 111 -13.17 -22.90 3.91
C LYS A 111 -11.81 -23.60 3.69
N ILE A 112 -10.72 -22.84 3.77
CA ILE A 112 -9.36 -23.40 3.76
C ILE A 112 -9.18 -24.36 4.94
N LYS A 113 -9.56 -23.97 6.15
CA LYS A 113 -9.45 -24.83 7.34
C LYS A 113 -10.33 -26.08 7.28
N GLU A 114 -11.51 -25.99 6.69
CA GLU A 114 -12.41 -27.12 6.48
C GLU A 114 -11.81 -28.15 5.50
N ASN A 115 -11.16 -27.70 4.43
CA ASN A 115 -10.57 -28.58 3.42
C ASN A 115 -9.15 -29.06 3.81
N PHE A 116 -8.41 -28.25 4.59
CA PHE A 116 -7.02 -28.53 5.00
C PHE A 116 -6.88 -28.37 6.53
N PRO A 117 -7.46 -29.26 7.35
CA PRO A 117 -7.57 -29.09 8.81
C PRO A 117 -6.21 -29.01 9.52
N ASP A 118 -5.20 -29.72 9.01
CA ASP A 118 -3.84 -29.77 9.59
C ASP A 118 -2.97 -28.58 9.14
N SER A 119 -3.51 -27.65 8.36
CA SER A 119 -2.80 -26.45 7.92
C SER A 119 -2.60 -25.44 9.04
N LYS A 120 -1.59 -24.57 8.88
CA LYS A 120 -1.43 -23.36 9.68
C LYS A 120 -1.92 -22.14 8.93
N LEU A 121 -2.53 -21.19 9.66
CA LEU A 121 -2.92 -19.90 9.15
C LEU A 121 -2.10 -18.81 9.82
N ILE A 122 -1.39 -18.02 9.03
CA ILE A 122 -0.64 -16.86 9.50
C ILE A 122 -1.10 -15.59 8.78
N VAL A 123 -1.05 -14.47 9.48
CA VAL A 123 -1.40 -13.15 8.90
C VAL A 123 -0.23 -12.21 9.07
N GLY A 124 0.10 -11.45 8.05
CA GLY A 124 1.15 -10.46 8.09
C GLY A 124 0.75 -9.15 7.43
N GLY A 125 1.47 -8.09 7.76
CA GLY A 125 1.27 -6.77 7.18
C GLY A 125 1.51 -5.62 8.15
N PRO A 126 1.29 -4.37 7.73
CA PRO A 126 1.60 -3.20 8.54
C PRO A 126 0.72 -3.05 9.79
N ASN A 127 -0.45 -3.72 9.85
CA ASN A 127 -1.35 -3.65 11.00
C ASN A 127 -2.08 -4.96 11.32
N PRO A 128 -1.38 -6.08 11.55
CA PRO A 128 -2.05 -7.34 11.91
C PRO A 128 -2.72 -7.28 13.30
N VAL A 129 -2.37 -6.30 14.13
CA VAL A 129 -2.92 -6.09 15.50
C VAL A 129 -4.38 -5.65 15.48
N CYS A 130 -4.92 -5.21 14.34
CA CYS A 130 -6.35 -4.93 14.20
C CYS A 130 -7.25 -6.18 14.29
N VAL A 131 -6.68 -7.36 14.46
CA VAL A 131 -7.44 -8.57 14.77
C VAL A 131 -7.80 -8.58 16.26
N THR A 132 -8.77 -7.75 16.62
CA THR A 132 -9.22 -7.60 18.00
C THR A 132 -9.97 -8.83 18.52
N LYS A 133 -10.63 -9.57 17.63
CA LYS A 133 -11.30 -10.83 17.95
C LYS A 133 -11.31 -11.74 16.72
N PRO A 134 -10.31 -12.61 16.57
CA PRO A 134 -10.22 -13.48 15.41
C PRO A 134 -11.42 -14.43 15.36
N LEU A 135 -12.16 -14.40 14.26
CA LEU A 135 -13.25 -15.35 13.96
C LEU A 135 -12.71 -16.66 13.38
N VAL A 136 -11.41 -16.71 13.11
CA VAL A 136 -10.68 -17.87 12.60
C VAL A 136 -9.50 -18.13 13.50
N LYS A 137 -9.18 -19.40 13.75
CA LYS A 137 -7.99 -19.77 14.52
C LYS A 137 -6.75 -19.45 13.70
N LEU A 138 -5.99 -18.48 14.16
CA LEU A 138 -4.69 -18.08 13.60
C LEU A 138 -3.56 -18.73 14.42
N ASP A 139 -2.48 -19.10 13.75
CA ASP A 139 -1.29 -19.70 14.37
C ASP A 139 -0.21 -18.65 14.68
N ALA A 140 -0.14 -17.55 13.92
CA ALA A 140 0.76 -16.43 14.21
C ALA A 140 0.33 -15.13 13.49
N LEU A 141 0.74 -13.99 14.07
CA LEU A 141 0.61 -12.65 13.49
C LEU A 141 2.01 -12.06 13.30
N PHE A 142 2.26 -11.50 12.12
CA PHE A 142 3.52 -10.83 11.77
C PHE A 142 3.27 -9.37 11.50
N TYR A 143 3.78 -8.49 12.37
CA TYR A 143 3.55 -7.05 12.30
C TYR A 143 4.67 -6.35 11.52
N GLY A 144 4.28 -5.45 10.62
CA GLY A 144 5.22 -4.66 9.83
C GLY A 144 5.94 -5.47 8.76
N ARG A 145 7.18 -5.08 8.46
CA ARG A 145 8.03 -5.78 7.50
C ARG A 145 8.62 -7.02 8.18
N ALA A 146 8.16 -8.18 7.79
CA ALA A 146 8.31 -9.39 8.58
C ALA A 146 9.05 -10.55 7.88
N LEU A 147 9.79 -10.29 6.78
CA LEU A 147 10.50 -11.34 6.04
C LEU A 147 11.44 -12.13 6.95
N TRP A 148 12.33 -11.44 7.65
CA TRP A 148 13.29 -12.04 8.55
C TRP A 148 12.63 -12.81 9.73
N LEU A 149 11.54 -12.26 10.30
CA LEU A 149 10.81 -12.90 11.39
C LEU A 149 10.13 -14.19 10.91
N MET A 150 9.51 -14.14 9.73
CA MET A 150 8.90 -15.32 9.12
C MET A 150 9.94 -16.40 8.83
N GLU A 151 11.09 -16.07 8.28
CA GLU A 151 12.18 -17.02 8.06
C GLU A 151 12.63 -17.71 9.34
N ARG A 152 12.80 -16.94 10.44
CA ARG A 152 13.16 -17.51 11.74
C ARG A 152 12.06 -18.39 12.30
N TRP A 153 10.83 -17.96 12.22
CA TRP A 153 9.67 -18.74 12.67
C TRP A 153 9.56 -20.07 11.90
N LEU A 154 9.66 -20.02 10.57
CA LEU A 154 9.64 -21.23 9.73
C LEU A 154 10.77 -22.19 10.09
N GLN A 155 11.97 -21.69 10.33
CA GLN A 155 13.16 -22.48 10.67
C GLN A 155 13.24 -22.84 12.17
N ASP A 156 12.27 -22.46 12.99
CA ASP A 156 12.29 -22.61 14.44
C ASP A 156 13.55 -22.02 15.10
N LYS A 157 14.05 -20.94 14.53
CA LYS A 157 15.18 -20.17 15.09
C LYS A 157 14.69 -19.26 16.19
N PRO A 158 15.49 -19.01 17.25
CA PRO A 158 15.09 -18.10 18.32
C PRO A 158 14.74 -16.71 17.79
N ILE A 159 13.56 -16.22 18.11
CA ILE A 159 13.15 -14.82 17.89
C ILE A 159 13.50 -14.04 19.17
N PRO A 160 14.13 -12.86 19.08
CA PRO A 160 14.42 -12.09 20.27
C PRO A 160 13.14 -11.76 21.06
N LYS A 161 13.14 -11.92 22.38
CA LYS A 161 11.95 -11.68 23.22
C LYS A 161 11.31 -10.31 23.06
N LYS A 162 12.07 -9.30 22.72
CA LYS A 162 11.57 -7.96 22.44
C LYS A 162 10.78 -7.85 21.13
N ASN A 163 10.87 -8.85 20.27
CA ASN A 163 10.16 -8.93 18.99
C ASN A 163 9.01 -9.95 19.02
N GLU A 164 8.69 -10.47 20.20
CA GLU A 164 7.65 -11.49 20.39
C GLU A 164 6.71 -11.08 21.51
N ASP A 165 5.42 -11.22 21.28
CA ASP A 165 4.36 -11.04 22.27
C ASP A 165 3.26 -12.07 22.02
N VAL A 166 2.25 -12.10 22.88
CA VAL A 166 1.07 -12.94 22.75
C VAL A 166 -0.14 -12.06 23.01
N ASN A 167 -1.08 -12.01 22.07
CA ASN A 167 -2.29 -11.24 22.26
C ASN A 167 -3.24 -11.86 23.32
N GLU A 168 -4.30 -11.14 23.67
CA GLU A 168 -5.31 -11.59 24.64
C GLU A 168 -6.01 -12.92 24.27
N PHE A 169 -5.92 -13.37 23.02
CA PHE A 169 -6.47 -14.64 22.51
C PHE A 169 -5.44 -15.77 22.47
N GLY A 170 -4.23 -15.54 22.98
CA GLY A 170 -3.16 -16.56 22.99
C GLY A 170 -2.47 -16.75 21.63
N ILE A 171 -2.63 -15.83 20.68
CA ILE A 171 -1.99 -15.90 19.37
C ILE A 171 -0.62 -15.23 19.46
N PRO A 172 0.48 -15.90 19.06
CA PRO A 172 1.79 -15.30 18.99
C PRO A 172 1.82 -14.12 18.02
N ILE A 173 2.38 -13.00 18.47
CA ILE A 173 2.63 -11.80 17.66
C ILE A 173 4.13 -11.62 17.51
N PHE A 174 4.56 -11.45 16.28
CA PHE A 174 5.95 -11.15 15.94
C PHE A 174 6.01 -9.76 15.29
N PHE A 175 6.83 -8.87 15.82
CA PHE A 175 6.98 -7.52 15.31
C PHE A 175 8.45 -7.16 15.08
N ASN A 176 8.70 -6.47 13.99
CA ASN A 176 10.03 -6.03 13.67
C ASN A 176 10.42 -4.81 14.53
N ASP A 177 11.52 -4.93 15.27
CA ASP A 177 12.17 -3.79 15.90
C ASP A 177 13.19 -3.22 14.92
N VAL A 178 12.85 -2.12 14.31
CA VAL A 178 13.59 -1.42 13.26
C VAL A 178 15.07 -1.17 13.61
N ALA A 179 15.39 -1.06 14.89
CA ALA A 179 16.77 -0.80 15.32
C ALA A 179 17.72 -2.01 15.14
N VAL A 180 17.19 -3.20 14.82
CA VAL A 180 17.94 -4.46 14.94
C VAL A 180 18.05 -5.26 13.66
N ILE A 181 17.19 -5.01 12.67
CA ILE A 181 17.11 -5.88 11.49
C ILE A 181 17.28 -5.05 10.22
N PRO A 182 18.50 -5.06 9.64
CA PRO A 182 18.67 -4.58 8.29
C PRO A 182 17.96 -5.53 7.33
N GLU A 183 16.92 -5.05 6.68
CA GLU A 183 16.34 -5.71 5.53
C GLU A 183 16.71 -4.92 4.28
N ASP A 184 17.03 -5.63 3.21
CA ASP A 184 17.28 -5.02 1.91
C ASP A 184 15.97 -4.56 1.26
N PRO A 185 16.02 -3.54 0.39
CA PRO A 185 14.91 -3.21 -0.48
C PRO A 185 14.46 -4.44 -1.29
N ILE A 186 13.15 -4.60 -1.45
CA ILE A 186 12.63 -5.72 -2.24
C ILE A 186 12.60 -5.33 -3.72
N VAL A 187 13.47 -5.96 -4.50
CA VAL A 187 13.34 -6.04 -5.95
C VAL A 187 13.01 -7.51 -6.25
N PRO A 188 11.78 -7.83 -6.64
CA PRO A 188 11.39 -9.23 -6.76
C PRO A 188 11.98 -9.86 -8.01
N ASP A 189 12.45 -11.11 -7.90
CA ASP A 189 12.65 -11.97 -9.06
C ASP A 189 11.26 -12.32 -9.63
N LEU A 190 11.09 -12.22 -10.94
CA LEU A 190 9.78 -12.42 -11.57
C LEU A 190 9.59 -13.89 -11.95
N HIS A 191 9.01 -14.65 -11.05
CA HIS A 191 8.79 -16.08 -11.22
C HIS A 191 7.61 -16.41 -12.13
N ALA A 192 7.69 -17.52 -12.84
CA ALA A 192 6.58 -18.06 -13.64
C ALA A 192 5.30 -18.25 -12.81
N ASP A 193 5.44 -18.53 -11.50
CA ASP A 193 4.34 -18.62 -10.53
C ASP A 193 3.46 -17.36 -10.49
N TYR A 194 4.00 -16.18 -10.79
CA TYR A 194 3.21 -14.94 -10.78
C TYR A 194 2.26 -14.83 -11.96
N CYS A 195 2.43 -15.62 -13.01
CA CYS A 195 1.58 -15.63 -14.20
C CYS A 195 1.36 -14.22 -14.77
N LEU A 196 2.44 -13.48 -14.95
CA LEU A 196 2.44 -12.08 -15.40
C LEU A 196 2.00 -11.93 -16.85
N ASN A 197 1.47 -10.76 -17.18
CA ASN A 197 1.19 -10.34 -18.56
C ASN A 197 1.34 -8.82 -18.74
N GLU A 198 1.16 -8.34 -19.96
CA GLU A 198 1.34 -6.95 -20.36
C GLU A 198 0.42 -5.94 -19.66
N GLN A 199 -0.65 -6.40 -19.00
CA GLN A 199 -1.58 -5.51 -18.26
C GLN A 199 -1.16 -5.29 -16.81
N ASP A 200 -0.25 -6.10 -16.28
CA ASP A 200 0.17 -6.01 -14.89
C ASP A 200 0.93 -4.72 -14.57
N ILE A 201 0.81 -4.30 -13.33
CA ILE A 201 1.64 -3.27 -12.69
C ILE A 201 2.49 -3.99 -11.65
N VAL A 202 3.80 -4.01 -11.84
CA VAL A 202 4.73 -4.64 -10.91
C VAL A 202 5.36 -3.62 -9.97
N THR A 203 5.63 -4.06 -8.75
CA THR A 203 6.12 -3.19 -7.68
C THR A 203 7.54 -3.57 -7.27
N PHE A 204 8.32 -2.58 -6.88
CA PHE A 204 9.66 -2.76 -6.34
C PHE A 204 10.04 -1.60 -5.43
N GLU A 205 11.11 -1.77 -4.66
CA GLU A 205 11.74 -0.74 -3.85
C GLU A 205 13.11 -0.41 -4.38
N THR A 206 13.45 0.89 -4.44
CA THR A 206 14.82 1.32 -4.68
C THR A 206 15.59 1.50 -3.38
N ARG A 207 14.88 1.67 -2.28
CA ARG A 207 15.45 1.90 -0.96
C ARG A 207 14.48 1.57 0.15
N LEU A 208 14.98 1.03 1.24
CA LEU A 208 14.22 0.87 2.46
C LEU A 208 14.39 2.08 3.38
N GLY A 209 13.25 2.62 3.84
CA GLY A 209 13.20 3.68 4.82
C GLY A 209 13.20 5.08 4.23
N CYS A 210 12.89 6.04 5.09
CA CYS A 210 12.83 7.47 4.79
C CYS A 210 13.73 8.24 5.75
N LYS A 211 14.59 9.10 5.24
CA LYS A 211 15.48 9.92 6.09
C LYS A 211 14.77 10.98 6.90
N PHE A 212 13.55 11.31 6.52
CA PHE A 212 12.75 12.32 7.20
C PHE A 212 12.04 11.74 8.42
N ASN A 213 11.82 12.60 9.41
CA ASN A 213 11.15 12.26 10.65
C ASN A 213 9.95 13.19 10.86
N CYS A 214 8.94 13.09 9.97
CA CYS A 214 7.73 13.89 10.05
C CYS A 214 6.93 13.54 11.30
N THR A 215 6.39 14.54 12.02
CA THR A 215 5.75 14.36 13.32
C THR A 215 4.43 13.58 13.27
N PHE A 216 3.76 13.59 12.13
CA PHE A 216 2.50 12.88 11.90
C PHE A 216 2.69 11.44 11.39
N CYS A 217 3.91 11.10 10.92
CA CYS A 217 4.17 9.84 10.25
C CYS A 217 4.41 8.73 11.28
N GLY A 218 3.64 7.65 11.19
CA GLY A 218 3.81 6.42 11.98
C GLY A 218 4.59 5.32 11.25
N TYR A 219 5.35 5.68 10.20
CA TYR A 219 6.12 4.71 9.44
C TYR A 219 7.36 4.23 10.22
N GLU A 220 7.57 2.92 10.24
CA GLU A 220 8.58 2.27 11.09
C GLU A 220 10.01 2.72 10.78
N PHE A 221 10.35 2.85 9.50
CA PHE A 221 11.71 3.17 9.04
C PHE A 221 11.94 4.67 8.76
N ARG A 222 11.10 5.54 9.34
CA ARG A 222 11.29 6.99 9.28
C ARG A 222 12.53 7.43 10.07
N GLY A 223 13.19 8.46 9.58
CA GLY A 223 14.41 8.99 10.22
C GLY A 223 15.64 8.14 10.00
N ASN A 224 15.58 7.10 9.18
CA ASN A 224 16.73 6.28 8.83
C ASN A 224 17.69 7.07 7.94
N LYS A 225 18.92 7.29 8.43
CA LYS A 225 19.98 8.04 7.74
C LYS A 225 20.96 7.15 6.99
N ASP A 226 20.98 5.88 7.33
CA ASP A 226 21.85 4.87 6.72
C ASP A 226 21.04 3.96 5.79
N PRO A 227 20.80 4.40 4.57
CA PRO A 227 19.92 3.69 3.67
C PRO A 227 20.63 2.54 2.96
N TYR A 228 19.92 1.44 2.84
CA TYR A 228 20.26 0.42 1.89
C TYR A 228 19.56 0.75 0.56
N ASN A 229 20.34 1.02 -0.48
CA ASN A 229 19.83 1.11 -1.84
C ASN A 229 19.78 -0.29 -2.44
N ALA A 230 18.79 -0.51 -3.32
CA ALA A 230 18.76 -1.69 -4.15
C ALA A 230 20.02 -1.78 -5.04
N ASN A 231 20.37 -3.00 -5.42
CA ASN A 231 21.46 -3.23 -6.36
C ASN A 231 21.03 -2.80 -7.76
N GLU A 232 21.85 -2.00 -8.47
CA GLU A 232 21.55 -1.45 -9.79
C GLU A 232 21.35 -2.55 -10.83
N ASP A 233 22.23 -3.56 -10.85
CA ASP A 233 22.13 -4.67 -11.81
C ASP A 233 20.85 -5.48 -11.57
N HIS A 234 20.44 -5.65 -10.31
CA HIS A 234 19.21 -6.35 -9.98
C HIS A 234 17.95 -5.56 -10.40
N VAL A 235 17.96 -4.23 -10.21
CA VAL A 235 16.88 -3.36 -10.68
C VAL A 235 16.79 -3.38 -12.20
N LEU A 236 17.93 -3.33 -12.90
CA LEU A 236 17.96 -3.43 -14.36
C LEU A 236 17.37 -4.77 -14.84
N ALA A 237 17.84 -5.88 -14.28
CA ALA A 237 17.32 -7.21 -14.62
C ALA A 237 15.82 -7.34 -14.37
N PHE A 238 15.31 -6.75 -13.28
CA PHE A 238 13.88 -6.72 -12.99
C PHE A 238 13.07 -5.99 -14.07
N PHE A 239 13.56 -4.84 -14.57
CA PHE A 239 12.89 -4.10 -15.64
C PHE A 239 12.91 -4.88 -16.97
N GLU A 240 14.05 -5.48 -17.33
CA GLU A 240 14.20 -6.28 -18.54
C GLU A 240 13.31 -7.53 -18.50
N GLU A 241 13.28 -8.24 -17.37
CA GLU A 241 12.42 -9.40 -17.17
C GLU A 241 10.93 -9.00 -17.24
N ALA A 242 10.52 -7.92 -16.58
CA ALA A 242 9.15 -7.40 -16.67
C ALA A 242 8.78 -7.07 -18.12
N HIS A 243 9.69 -6.44 -18.86
CA HIS A 243 9.47 -6.11 -20.27
C HIS A 243 9.35 -7.34 -21.15
N SER A 244 10.05 -8.42 -20.85
CA SER A 244 9.91 -9.70 -21.57
C SER A 244 8.48 -10.27 -21.48
N HIS A 245 7.73 -9.92 -20.44
CA HIS A 245 6.30 -10.20 -20.27
C HIS A 245 5.39 -9.12 -20.87
N GLY A 246 5.93 -8.12 -21.57
CA GLY A 246 5.20 -6.98 -22.13
C GLY A 246 4.85 -5.89 -21.12
N ILE A 247 5.36 -5.98 -19.89
CA ILE A 247 5.07 -5.01 -18.81
C ILE A 247 5.92 -3.76 -19.01
N THR A 248 5.24 -2.60 -19.00
CA THR A 248 5.88 -1.27 -19.05
C THR A 248 5.47 -0.38 -17.89
N ARG A 249 4.67 -0.89 -16.94
CA ARG A 249 4.08 -0.14 -15.82
C ARG A 249 4.66 -0.60 -14.50
N PHE A 250 5.21 0.34 -13.75
CA PHE A 250 5.97 0.08 -12.53
C PHE A 250 5.53 0.98 -11.39
N SER A 251 5.48 0.44 -10.19
CA SER A 251 5.24 1.18 -8.97
C SER A 251 6.46 1.12 -8.07
N ILE A 252 7.10 2.25 -7.82
CA ILE A 252 8.10 2.38 -6.77
C ILE A 252 7.35 2.61 -5.45
N VAL A 253 7.53 1.69 -4.51
CA VAL A 253 6.86 1.76 -3.20
C VAL A 253 7.76 2.29 -2.09
N ASP A 254 8.84 2.99 -2.45
CA ASP A 254 9.64 3.75 -1.50
C ASP A 254 8.76 4.76 -0.75
N ASP A 255 9.01 4.95 0.55
CA ASP A 255 8.28 5.95 1.36
C ASP A 255 8.47 7.38 0.88
N THR A 256 9.58 7.65 0.23
CA THR A 256 9.89 8.92 -0.43
C THR A 256 10.96 8.67 -1.48
N PHE A 257 10.62 8.76 -2.75
CA PHE A 257 11.60 8.54 -3.80
C PHE A 257 12.59 9.71 -3.91
N ASN A 258 12.11 10.95 -3.93
CA ASN A 258 12.92 12.13 -4.26
C ASN A 258 13.75 12.72 -3.10
N GLU A 259 14.11 11.91 -2.13
CA GLU A 259 14.83 12.40 -0.95
C GLU A 259 16.35 12.55 -1.17
N GLU A 260 16.97 11.68 -1.97
CA GLU A 260 18.41 11.61 -2.15
C GLU A 260 18.85 11.44 -3.60
N LYS A 261 20.05 12.00 -3.89
CA LYS A 261 20.67 11.93 -5.21
C LYS A 261 20.97 10.49 -5.65
N SER A 262 21.36 9.63 -4.72
CA SER A 262 21.72 8.24 -5.02
C SER A 262 20.56 7.44 -5.65
N LYS A 263 19.31 7.73 -5.27
CA LYS A 263 18.13 7.12 -5.91
C LYS A 263 17.95 7.59 -7.35
N PHE A 264 18.16 8.89 -7.59
CA PHE A 264 18.13 9.45 -8.94
C PHE A 264 19.23 8.85 -9.81
N ASP A 265 20.46 8.78 -9.28
CA ASP A 265 21.60 8.20 -10.01
C ASP A 265 21.32 6.74 -10.37
N LEU A 266 20.86 5.93 -9.42
CA LEU A 266 20.49 4.53 -9.65
C LEU A 266 19.43 4.41 -10.75
N MET A 267 18.31 5.12 -10.61
CA MET A 267 17.20 4.98 -11.55
C MET A 267 17.51 5.57 -12.93
N LEU A 268 18.25 6.68 -13.01
CA LEU A 268 18.71 7.22 -14.30
C LEU A 268 19.68 6.26 -15.00
N ASN A 269 20.61 5.64 -14.24
CA ASN A 269 21.51 4.65 -14.80
C ASN A 269 20.75 3.46 -15.36
N VAL A 270 19.76 2.95 -14.62
CA VAL A 270 18.91 1.83 -15.06
C VAL A 270 18.08 2.24 -16.28
N THR A 271 17.30 3.31 -16.20
CA THR A 271 16.33 3.66 -17.25
C THR A 271 17.00 4.07 -18.57
N ARG A 272 18.23 4.61 -18.52
CA ARG A 272 19.02 4.92 -19.73
C ARG A 272 19.55 3.69 -20.46
N GLN A 273 19.58 2.52 -19.82
CA GLN A 273 20.01 1.26 -20.42
C GLN A 273 18.87 0.48 -21.07
N LEU A 274 17.61 0.84 -20.72
CA LEU A 274 16.44 0.15 -21.27
C LEU A 274 16.20 0.55 -22.72
N ASP A 275 15.70 -0.40 -23.50
CA ASP A 275 15.26 -0.21 -24.90
C ASP A 275 13.78 0.22 -25.02
N PHE A 276 13.12 0.46 -23.89
CA PHE A 276 11.75 0.93 -23.78
C PHE A 276 11.62 2.05 -22.73
N GLN A 277 10.55 2.85 -22.82
CA GLN A 277 10.26 3.87 -21.81
C GLN A 277 9.32 3.30 -20.74
N PRO A 278 9.77 3.13 -19.50
CA PRO A 278 8.90 2.69 -18.41
C PRO A 278 7.89 3.79 -18.03
N ARG A 279 6.75 3.38 -17.50
CA ARG A 279 5.74 4.27 -16.90
C ARG A 279 5.74 4.04 -15.39
N ILE A 280 6.34 4.95 -14.66
CA ILE A 280 6.61 4.82 -13.23
C ILE A 280 5.66 5.69 -12.43
N VAL A 281 5.17 5.17 -11.30
CA VAL A 281 4.48 5.95 -10.26
C VAL A 281 5.16 5.76 -8.92
N GLY A 282 5.07 6.76 -8.05
CA GLY A 282 5.69 6.67 -6.73
C GLY A 282 5.32 7.81 -5.79
N PHE A 283 5.77 7.67 -4.54
CA PHE A 283 5.61 8.67 -3.49
C PHE A 283 6.76 9.66 -3.49
N ASN A 284 6.44 10.94 -3.45
CA ASN A 284 7.42 12.02 -3.48
C ASN A 284 7.09 13.12 -2.46
N ARG A 285 8.12 13.76 -1.92
CA ARG A 285 7.97 14.93 -1.06
C ARG A 285 7.97 16.21 -1.89
N PHE A 286 6.90 16.97 -1.81
CA PHE A 286 6.75 18.19 -2.59
C PHE A 286 7.65 19.33 -2.11
N ASP A 287 7.88 19.44 -0.80
CA ASP A 287 8.81 20.44 -0.26
C ASP A 287 10.25 20.23 -0.73
N VAL A 288 10.68 18.97 -0.92
CA VAL A 288 11.99 18.67 -1.52
C VAL A 288 12.05 19.11 -2.97
N LEU A 289 11.04 18.75 -3.78
CA LEU A 289 10.94 19.16 -5.17
C LEU A 289 10.95 20.68 -5.31
N ALA A 290 10.16 21.37 -4.50
CA ALA A 290 10.10 22.83 -4.52
C ALA A 290 11.45 23.49 -4.18
N HIS A 291 12.33 22.83 -3.44
CA HIS A 291 13.70 23.32 -3.19
C HIS A 291 14.70 22.91 -4.27
N LYS A 292 14.44 21.81 -4.98
CA LYS A 292 15.29 21.24 -6.03
C LYS A 292 14.49 21.04 -7.31
N PRO A 293 14.09 22.11 -8.01
CA PRO A 293 13.21 21.99 -9.19
C PRO A 293 13.88 21.28 -10.38
N ASP A 294 15.20 21.17 -10.40
CA ASP A 294 15.97 20.34 -11.33
C ASP A 294 15.56 18.86 -11.30
N GLN A 295 15.02 18.39 -10.17
CA GLN A 295 14.49 17.02 -10.06
C GLN A 295 13.31 16.76 -11.00
N ILE A 296 12.56 17.79 -11.44
CA ILE A 296 11.40 17.63 -12.32
C ILE A 296 11.83 16.97 -13.64
N GLY A 297 12.83 17.55 -14.32
CA GLY A 297 13.34 16.97 -15.56
C GLY A 297 13.96 15.57 -15.40
N MET A 298 14.59 15.31 -14.25
CA MET A 298 15.14 13.98 -13.94
C MET A 298 14.03 12.94 -13.77
N LEU A 299 12.95 13.27 -13.07
CA LEU A 299 11.80 12.37 -12.90
C LEU A 299 11.14 12.07 -14.26
N ASP A 300 11.01 13.07 -15.11
CA ASP A 300 10.48 12.89 -16.46
C ASP A 300 11.37 11.98 -17.31
N GLU A 301 12.68 12.19 -17.30
CA GLU A 301 13.67 11.35 -18.01
C GLU A 301 13.58 9.87 -17.58
N MET A 302 13.39 9.60 -16.28
CA MET A 302 13.23 8.24 -15.77
C MET A 302 11.91 7.56 -16.19
N GLY A 303 10.95 8.32 -16.73
CA GLY A 303 9.64 7.80 -17.09
C GLY A 303 8.60 7.89 -15.97
N PHE A 304 8.79 8.75 -14.99
CA PHE A 304 7.74 9.01 -14.01
C PHE A 304 6.52 9.62 -14.72
N HIS A 305 5.41 8.92 -14.61
CA HIS A 305 4.13 9.28 -15.20
C HIS A 305 3.11 9.74 -14.17
N GLY A 306 3.27 9.30 -12.93
CA GLY A 306 2.36 9.65 -11.85
C GLY A 306 3.05 9.84 -10.51
N HIS A 307 2.58 10.82 -9.75
CA HIS A 307 3.17 11.22 -8.49
C HIS A 307 2.12 11.37 -7.41
N LEU A 308 2.34 10.75 -6.24
CA LEU A 308 1.69 11.15 -5.00
C LEU A 308 2.60 12.12 -4.27
N TRP A 309 2.26 13.41 -4.35
CA TRP A 309 3.03 14.47 -3.70
C TRP A 309 2.59 14.65 -2.26
N GLY A 310 3.45 14.30 -1.31
CA GLY A 310 3.26 14.64 0.09
C GLY A 310 3.46 16.15 0.32
N ILE A 311 2.38 16.92 0.18
CA ILE A 311 2.33 18.36 0.45
C ILE A 311 1.98 18.59 1.92
N GLU A 312 0.95 17.93 2.38
CA GLU A 312 0.30 17.93 3.68
C GLU A 312 -0.38 19.27 4.02
N THR A 313 0.30 20.39 3.85
CA THR A 313 -0.24 21.73 4.06
C THR A 313 0.50 22.79 3.26
N PHE A 314 -0.22 23.82 2.86
CA PHE A 314 0.36 25.04 2.27
C PHE A 314 0.71 26.09 3.34
N HIS A 315 0.31 25.88 4.60
CA HIS A 315 0.53 26.85 5.68
C HIS A 315 1.97 26.74 6.23
N PRO A 316 2.78 27.83 6.20
CA PRO A 316 4.20 27.75 6.55
C PRO A 316 4.48 27.29 7.99
N GLN A 317 3.66 27.74 8.96
CA GLN A 317 3.86 27.36 10.38
C GLN A 317 3.38 25.92 10.63
N ALA A 318 2.26 25.50 10.06
CA ALA A 318 1.77 24.12 10.15
C ALA A 318 2.77 23.14 9.51
N SER A 319 3.32 23.50 8.34
CA SER A 319 4.38 22.73 7.69
C SER A 319 5.61 22.56 8.59
N LYS A 320 6.03 23.63 9.26
CA LYS A 320 7.15 23.58 10.22
C LYS A 320 6.83 22.67 11.41
N ALA A 321 5.59 22.67 11.92
CA ALA A 321 5.17 21.80 13.02
C ALA A 321 5.26 20.32 12.65
N ILE A 322 5.07 19.96 11.38
CA ILE A 322 5.23 18.59 10.87
C ILE A 322 6.63 18.29 10.29
N ARG A 323 7.62 19.16 10.55
CA ARG A 323 9.00 19.04 10.04
C ARG A 323 9.08 18.98 8.52
N LYS A 324 8.25 19.77 7.86
CA LYS A 324 8.33 20.06 6.43
C LYS A 324 8.58 21.56 6.21
N THR A 325 8.79 21.98 4.96
CA THR A 325 9.02 23.38 4.63
C THR A 325 8.08 23.83 3.51
N ALA A 326 6.92 24.37 3.88
CA ALA A 326 6.04 25.00 2.90
C ALA A 326 6.44 26.47 2.70
N ARG A 327 6.57 26.85 1.44
CA ARG A 327 6.60 28.24 0.96
C ARG A 327 5.47 28.38 -0.04
N THR A 328 4.33 28.85 0.40
CA THR A 328 3.06 28.84 -0.34
C THR A 328 3.22 29.28 -1.79
N ASP A 329 3.79 30.49 -2.02
CA ASP A 329 3.97 31.02 -3.39
C ASP A 329 4.92 30.16 -4.23
N LYS A 330 5.95 29.59 -3.62
CA LYS A 330 6.89 28.72 -4.34
C LYS A 330 6.24 27.40 -4.72
N PHE A 331 5.40 26.87 -3.84
CA PHE A 331 4.65 25.64 -4.11
C PHE A 331 3.72 25.83 -5.32
N PHE A 332 2.96 26.92 -5.34
CA PHE A 332 2.09 27.22 -6.47
C PHE A 332 2.87 27.38 -7.77
N LYS A 333 3.96 28.14 -7.78
CA LYS A 333 4.81 28.30 -8.99
C LYS A 333 5.34 26.97 -9.52
N VAL A 334 5.73 26.04 -8.64
CA VAL A 334 6.22 24.72 -9.06
C VAL A 334 5.07 23.88 -9.60
N LEU A 335 3.88 23.93 -8.99
CA LEU A 335 2.69 23.23 -9.48
C LEU A 335 2.23 23.77 -10.83
N GLU A 336 2.24 25.11 -11.02
CA GLU A 336 1.96 25.77 -12.29
C GLU A 336 2.93 25.30 -13.38
N HIS A 337 4.24 25.30 -13.09
CA HIS A 337 5.27 24.80 -14.02
C HIS A 337 5.02 23.32 -14.38
N ILE A 338 4.71 22.44 -13.41
CA ILE A 338 4.40 21.03 -13.69
C ILE A 338 3.16 20.93 -14.59
N ARG A 339 2.07 21.64 -14.27
CA ARG A 339 0.84 21.64 -15.08
C ARG A 339 1.10 22.07 -16.53
N ASP A 340 1.90 23.13 -16.73
CA ASP A 340 2.09 23.75 -18.02
C ASP A 340 3.12 23.00 -18.90
N ASP A 341 4.20 22.52 -18.30
CA ASP A 341 5.32 21.93 -19.04
C ASP A 341 5.33 20.39 -19.02
N TYR A 342 4.60 19.76 -18.07
CA TYR A 342 4.49 18.29 -17.93
C TYR A 342 3.02 17.83 -17.88
N PRO A 343 2.15 18.20 -18.84
CA PRO A 343 0.71 17.91 -18.82
C PRO A 343 0.37 16.42 -18.91
N HIS A 344 1.33 15.58 -19.25
CA HIS A 344 1.20 14.10 -19.29
C HIS A 344 1.35 13.47 -17.90
N TRP A 345 1.81 14.20 -16.90
CA TRP A 345 1.94 13.69 -15.55
C TRP A 345 0.58 13.64 -14.84
N TRP A 346 0.36 12.56 -14.15
CA TRP A 346 -0.73 12.43 -13.18
C TRP A 346 -0.27 12.89 -11.81
N VAL A 347 -0.75 14.02 -11.37
CA VAL A 347 -0.32 14.64 -10.10
C VAL A 347 -1.42 14.54 -9.07
N THR A 348 -1.18 13.81 -7.99
CA THR A 348 -2.08 13.73 -6.83
C THR A 348 -1.46 14.45 -5.64
N GLY A 349 -2.15 15.46 -5.11
CA GLY A 349 -1.75 16.16 -3.89
C GLY A 349 -2.25 15.42 -2.64
N SER A 350 -1.35 14.97 -1.76
CA SER A 350 -1.70 14.48 -0.42
C SER A 350 -1.75 15.65 0.55
N ILE A 351 -2.92 15.88 1.18
CA ILE A 351 -3.19 17.05 2.02
C ILE A 351 -3.89 16.60 3.30
N ILE A 352 -3.43 17.12 4.44
CA ILE A 352 -3.96 16.88 5.78
C ILE A 352 -4.61 18.15 6.30
N VAL A 353 -5.90 18.11 6.55
CA VAL A 353 -6.68 19.23 7.15
C VAL A 353 -6.61 19.14 8.67
N GLY A 354 -6.33 20.27 9.33
CA GLY A 354 -6.33 20.38 10.79
C GLY A 354 -4.96 20.25 11.45
N ILE A 355 -3.87 20.37 10.72
CA ILE A 355 -2.51 20.47 11.31
C ILE A 355 -2.36 21.81 12.03
N PRO A 356 -2.09 21.85 13.34
CA PRO A 356 -1.92 23.12 14.06
C PRO A 356 -0.71 23.94 13.55
N PRO A 357 -0.78 25.26 13.48
CA PRO A 357 -1.89 26.16 13.83
C PRO A 357 -2.79 26.55 12.62
N GLU A 358 -2.84 25.74 11.58
CA GLU A 358 -3.67 25.99 10.39
C GLU A 358 -5.16 25.99 10.76
N THR A 359 -5.92 26.94 10.19
CA THR A 359 -7.38 26.96 10.31
C THR A 359 -8.03 26.22 9.16
N THR A 360 -9.21 25.67 9.37
CA THR A 360 -9.99 25.03 8.29
C THR A 360 -10.36 26.00 7.15
N ASP A 361 -10.54 27.29 7.46
CA ASP A 361 -10.78 28.31 6.44
C ASP A 361 -9.55 28.52 5.55
N TYR A 362 -8.35 28.54 6.13
CA TYR A 362 -7.12 28.61 5.33
C TYR A 362 -6.97 27.40 4.41
N SER A 363 -7.19 26.18 4.93
CA SER A 363 -7.15 24.96 4.12
C SER A 363 -8.13 25.04 2.94
N TYR A 364 -9.34 25.55 3.19
CA TYR A 364 -10.37 25.69 2.16
C TYR A 364 -10.03 26.76 1.12
N GLU A 365 -9.45 27.90 1.53
CA GLU A 365 -9.00 28.94 0.59
C GLU A 365 -7.86 28.42 -0.32
N MET A 366 -6.89 27.68 0.24
CA MET A 366 -5.86 27.06 -0.58
C MET A 366 -6.46 26.03 -1.56
N ALA A 367 -7.46 25.29 -1.11
CA ALA A 367 -8.16 24.33 -1.96
C ALA A 367 -8.88 25.01 -3.15
N LYS A 368 -9.53 26.13 -2.93
CA LYS A 368 -10.15 26.91 -4.02
C LYS A 368 -9.10 27.30 -5.07
N ARG A 369 -7.90 27.65 -4.63
CA ARG A 369 -6.83 28.03 -5.54
C ARG A 369 -6.32 26.83 -6.33
N TYR A 370 -5.82 25.77 -5.69
CA TYR A 370 -5.23 24.65 -6.43
C TYR A 370 -6.25 23.87 -7.28
N ILE A 371 -7.53 23.83 -6.87
CA ILE A 371 -8.61 23.23 -7.66
C ILE A 371 -9.00 24.17 -8.81
N GLY A 372 -9.19 25.48 -8.53
CA GLY A 372 -9.60 26.44 -9.54
C GLY A 372 -8.55 26.66 -10.63
N GLU A 373 -7.28 26.52 -10.32
CA GLU A 373 -6.16 26.60 -11.25
C GLU A 373 -5.82 25.24 -11.92
N GLY A 374 -6.52 24.16 -11.57
CA GLY A 374 -6.32 22.82 -12.16
C GLY A 374 -4.91 22.25 -11.91
N LEU A 375 -4.36 22.45 -10.70
CA LEU A 375 -2.97 22.09 -10.41
C LEU A 375 -2.77 20.60 -10.05
N PHE A 376 -3.85 19.86 -9.84
CA PHE A 376 -3.84 18.44 -9.54
C PHE A 376 -4.77 17.65 -10.44
N SER A 377 -4.36 16.45 -10.80
CA SER A 377 -5.21 15.45 -11.45
C SER A 377 -6.12 14.74 -10.42
N GLY A 378 -5.64 14.62 -9.19
CA GLY A 378 -6.34 14.04 -8.07
C GLY A 378 -5.93 14.64 -6.72
N VAL A 379 -6.73 14.39 -5.68
CA VAL A 379 -6.42 14.81 -4.31
C VAL A 379 -6.64 13.67 -3.33
N ASN A 380 -5.67 13.44 -2.47
CA ASN A 380 -5.75 12.52 -1.34
C ASN A 380 -5.91 13.35 -0.07
N LEU A 381 -7.14 13.43 0.45
CA LEU A 381 -7.51 14.33 1.54
C LEU A 381 -7.78 13.55 2.81
N HIS A 382 -7.13 13.94 3.89
CA HIS A 382 -7.36 13.39 5.22
C HIS A 382 -7.59 14.52 6.23
N ALA A 383 -8.48 14.30 7.20
CA ALA A 383 -8.38 15.05 8.44
C ALA A 383 -7.17 14.52 9.23
N LEU A 384 -6.53 15.37 10.02
CA LEU A 384 -5.42 14.92 10.87
C LEU A 384 -5.87 13.74 11.74
N MET A 385 -5.21 12.61 11.59
CA MET A 385 -5.46 11.41 12.37
C MET A 385 -4.41 11.29 13.47
N VAL A 386 -4.86 11.26 14.73
CA VAL A 386 -3.99 11.05 15.89
C VAL A 386 -4.27 9.66 16.44
N ARG A 387 -3.30 8.75 16.31
CA ARG A 387 -3.43 7.39 16.83
C ARG A 387 -3.57 7.40 18.35
N LYS A 388 -4.41 6.52 18.88
CA LYS A 388 -4.41 6.25 20.33
C LYS A 388 -3.11 5.51 20.64
N PHE A 389 -2.36 6.03 21.59
CA PHE A 389 -1.16 5.36 22.08
C PHE A 389 -1.60 4.16 22.93
N ALA A 390 -1.22 2.96 22.53
CA ALA A 390 -1.35 1.77 23.36
C ALA A 390 0.05 1.42 23.88
N GLU A 391 0.21 1.36 25.21
CA GLU A 391 1.48 0.93 25.82
C GLU A 391 1.88 -0.45 25.26
N GLY A 392 3.10 -0.56 24.76
CA GLY A 392 3.67 -1.80 24.23
C GLY A 392 3.60 -1.97 22.71
N ILE A 393 2.91 -1.10 21.97
CA ILE A 393 2.88 -1.13 20.50
C ILE A 393 3.89 -0.12 19.97
N SER A 394 5.02 -0.62 19.53
CA SER A 394 6.14 -0.05 18.79
C SER A 394 6.53 1.43 19.03
N GLU A 395 7.85 1.65 19.13
CA GLU A 395 8.48 2.97 19.16
C GLU A 395 8.24 3.82 17.90
N SER A 396 7.63 3.25 16.86
CA SER A 396 7.38 3.87 15.56
C SER A 396 6.20 4.83 15.50
N ASP A 397 5.39 4.95 16.58
CA ASP A 397 4.23 5.84 16.58
C ASP A 397 4.63 7.29 16.30
N ALA A 398 3.77 7.96 15.53
CA ALA A 398 3.91 9.37 15.21
C ALA A 398 4.12 10.22 16.48
N ASP A 399 4.96 11.25 16.39
CA ASP A 399 5.20 12.15 17.54
C ASP A 399 3.91 12.79 18.04
N PHE A 400 2.91 13.00 17.16
CA PHE A 400 1.58 13.48 17.53
C PHE A 400 0.81 12.49 18.43
N ALA A 401 1.06 11.19 18.27
CA ALA A 401 0.47 10.17 19.14
C ALA A 401 1.18 10.07 20.49
N LYS A 402 2.52 10.20 20.50
CA LYS A 402 3.35 10.10 21.72
C LYS A 402 3.18 11.29 22.67
N ASP A 403 3.10 12.49 22.14
CA ASP A 403 2.99 13.74 22.92
C ASP A 403 2.15 14.79 22.18
N PRO A 404 0.82 14.58 22.08
CA PRO A 404 -0.05 15.48 21.32
C PRO A 404 -0.06 16.90 21.90
N MET A 405 0.04 17.05 23.22
CA MET A 405 0.02 18.36 23.88
C MET A 405 1.19 19.27 23.46
N LYS A 406 2.35 18.69 23.20
CA LYS A 406 3.52 19.43 22.68
C LYS A 406 3.23 20.14 21.37
N TYR A 407 2.31 19.62 20.58
CA TYR A 407 1.90 20.15 19.28
C TYR A 407 0.59 20.94 19.33
N GLY A 408 0.10 21.25 20.53
CA GLY A 408 -1.15 21.98 20.72
C GLY A 408 -2.41 21.16 20.42
N ILE A 409 -2.29 19.83 20.46
CA ILE A 409 -3.38 18.89 20.24
C ILE A 409 -3.86 18.37 21.60
N THR A 410 -5.14 18.54 21.89
CA THR A 410 -5.78 18.00 23.09
C THR A 410 -6.72 16.87 22.69
N LEU A 411 -6.48 15.67 23.22
CA LEU A 411 -7.37 14.53 23.00
C LEU A 411 -8.64 14.71 23.84
N THR A 412 -9.81 14.51 23.22
CA THR A 412 -11.10 14.83 23.88
C THR A 412 -11.74 13.66 24.61
N GLY A 413 -11.18 12.46 24.50
CA GLY A 413 -11.72 11.23 25.11
C GLY A 413 -13.03 10.75 24.50
N LYS A 414 -13.55 11.40 23.44
CA LYS A 414 -14.72 10.91 22.70
C LYS A 414 -14.33 9.74 21.84
N GLU A 415 -15.27 8.82 21.66
CA GLU A 415 -15.09 7.72 20.72
C GLU A 415 -14.94 8.25 19.29
N HIS A 416 -13.86 7.87 18.65
CA HIS A 416 -13.65 8.07 17.23
C HIS A 416 -14.42 6.98 16.47
N LYS A 417 -14.83 7.24 15.23
CA LYS A 417 -15.48 6.22 14.37
C LYS A 417 -14.62 4.98 14.18
N ASP A 418 -13.31 5.14 14.30
CA ASP A 418 -12.32 4.10 14.24
C ASP A 418 -11.64 4.04 15.62
N ASP A 419 -11.70 2.88 16.27
CA ASP A 419 -11.17 2.67 17.62
C ASP A 419 -9.65 2.89 17.74
N MET A 420 -8.94 2.88 16.62
CA MET A 420 -7.49 3.13 16.56
C MET A 420 -7.11 4.61 16.68
N TYR A 421 -8.05 5.53 16.48
CA TYR A 421 -7.79 6.97 16.48
C TYR A 421 -8.52 7.67 17.62
N ALA A 422 -8.02 8.83 17.99
CA ALA A 422 -8.62 9.67 19.01
C ALA A 422 -9.21 10.95 18.40
N ASP A 423 -10.38 11.36 18.89
CA ASP A 423 -10.90 12.69 18.65
C ASP A 423 -10.03 13.72 19.35
N TRP A 424 -9.84 14.86 18.69
CA TRP A 424 -8.96 15.91 19.17
C TRP A 424 -9.51 17.31 18.92
N THR A 425 -8.97 18.26 19.69
CA THR A 425 -9.13 19.70 19.48
C THR A 425 -7.77 20.39 19.51
N THR A 426 -7.69 21.54 18.83
CA THR A 426 -6.56 22.47 18.87
C THR A 426 -7.09 23.88 19.16
N ALA A 427 -6.21 24.87 19.23
CA ALA A 427 -6.64 26.26 19.34
C ALA A 427 -7.40 26.78 18.10
N THR A 428 -7.27 26.11 16.95
CA THR A 428 -7.76 26.59 15.65
C THR A 428 -8.83 25.69 15.02
N SER A 429 -8.96 24.45 15.46
CA SER A 429 -9.91 23.48 14.90
C SER A 429 -10.13 22.27 15.80
N SER A 430 -11.14 21.49 15.47
CA SER A 430 -11.40 20.15 16.02
C SER A 430 -11.38 19.11 14.90
N TYR A 431 -11.29 17.83 15.27
CA TYR A 431 -11.38 16.72 14.33
C TYR A 431 -12.64 16.82 13.46
N ARG A 432 -13.78 17.13 14.08
CA ARG A 432 -15.05 17.26 13.36
C ARG A 432 -15.04 18.40 12.35
N GLU A 433 -14.47 19.56 12.69
CA GLU A 433 -14.35 20.70 11.76
C GLU A 433 -13.39 20.36 10.60
N ALA A 434 -12.30 19.65 10.89
CA ALA A 434 -11.37 19.17 9.87
C ALA A 434 -12.04 18.19 8.91
N GLU A 435 -12.85 17.23 9.41
CA GLU A 435 -13.64 16.31 8.57
C GLU A 435 -14.64 17.06 7.69
N ILE A 436 -15.39 18.03 8.26
CA ILE A 436 -16.34 18.86 7.49
C ILE A 436 -15.61 19.64 6.41
N CYS A 437 -14.46 20.23 6.73
CA CYS A 437 -13.65 20.99 5.77
C CYS A 437 -13.12 20.07 4.65
N LYS A 438 -12.59 18.91 4.98
CA LYS A 438 -12.16 17.88 4.03
C LYS A 438 -13.27 17.53 3.05
N ASP A 439 -14.49 17.26 3.55
CA ASP A 439 -15.64 16.94 2.71
C ASP A 439 -16.06 18.12 1.80
N ARG A 440 -15.95 19.34 2.29
CA ARG A 440 -16.18 20.57 1.46
C ARG A 440 -15.14 20.69 0.34
N ILE A 441 -13.86 20.43 0.64
CA ILE A 441 -12.79 20.45 -0.36
C ILE A 441 -13.01 19.36 -1.40
N LEU A 442 -13.35 18.14 -0.97
CA LEU A 442 -13.64 17.03 -1.88
C LEU A 442 -14.80 17.36 -2.82
N LYS A 443 -15.90 17.91 -2.30
CA LYS A 443 -17.05 18.37 -3.11
C LYS A 443 -16.65 19.43 -4.13
N LEU A 444 -15.79 20.38 -3.73
CA LEU A 444 -15.29 21.39 -4.64
C LEU A 444 -14.44 20.76 -5.76
N GLY A 445 -13.53 19.84 -5.41
CA GLY A 445 -12.71 19.12 -6.37
C GLY A 445 -13.54 18.37 -7.41
N LEU A 446 -14.50 17.56 -6.94
CA LEU A 446 -15.36 16.76 -7.80
C LEU A 446 -16.16 17.60 -8.80
N ARG A 447 -16.66 18.78 -8.39
CA ARG A 447 -17.33 19.74 -9.29
C ARG A 447 -16.41 20.29 -10.39
N ASN A 448 -15.12 20.26 -10.15
CA ASN A 448 -14.08 20.71 -11.10
C ASN A 448 -13.34 19.54 -11.77
N GLY A 449 -13.85 18.32 -11.66
CA GLY A 449 -13.27 17.12 -12.28
C GLY A 449 -12.07 16.53 -11.54
N ILE A 450 -11.76 17.02 -10.33
CA ILE A 450 -10.66 16.54 -9.50
C ILE A 450 -11.25 15.66 -8.39
N GLY A 451 -10.94 14.36 -8.43
CA GLY A 451 -11.47 13.37 -7.48
C GLY A 451 -10.42 12.82 -6.52
N PRO A 452 -10.84 11.93 -5.60
CA PRO A 452 -9.94 11.20 -4.71
C PRO A 452 -9.27 10.05 -5.46
N VAL A 453 -8.55 10.37 -6.52
CA VAL A 453 -7.87 9.42 -7.42
C VAL A 453 -6.38 9.55 -7.21
N ASN A 454 -5.71 8.42 -7.13
CA ASN A 454 -4.27 8.33 -6.94
C ASN A 454 -3.55 8.05 -8.28
N PRO A 455 -2.21 8.16 -8.37
CA PRO A 455 -1.48 7.92 -9.61
C PRO A 455 -1.51 6.45 -10.06
N TRP A 456 -1.73 5.49 -9.16
CA TRP A 456 -1.89 4.07 -9.51
C TRP A 456 -3.18 3.83 -10.29
N ASN A 457 -4.26 4.56 -9.98
CA ASN A 457 -5.49 4.53 -10.79
C ASN A 457 -5.24 5.00 -12.22
N ALA A 458 -4.31 5.94 -12.42
CA ALA A 458 -3.93 6.37 -13.78
C ALA A 458 -3.25 5.24 -14.55
N LEU A 459 -2.29 4.52 -13.93
CA LEU A 459 -1.68 3.34 -14.57
C LEU A 459 -2.69 2.24 -14.86
N SER A 460 -3.62 1.99 -13.94
CA SER A 460 -4.69 1.02 -14.12
C SER A 460 -5.63 1.42 -15.24
N LYS A 461 -6.03 2.70 -15.31
CA LYS A 461 -6.82 3.25 -16.41
C LYS A 461 -6.14 3.05 -17.76
N ASP A 462 -4.85 3.29 -17.85
CA ASP A 462 -4.09 3.08 -19.08
C ASP A 462 -3.99 1.61 -19.49
N ALA A 463 -3.96 0.70 -18.51
CA ALA A 463 -3.92 -0.74 -18.78
C ALA A 463 -5.27 -1.28 -19.26
N ILE A 464 -6.37 -0.77 -18.71
CA ILE A 464 -7.74 -1.20 -19.01
C ILE A 464 -8.34 -0.39 -20.17
N GLY A 465 -7.95 0.89 -20.32
CA GLY A 465 -8.35 1.73 -21.45
C GLY A 465 -9.71 2.42 -21.31
N HIS A 466 -10.34 2.40 -20.13
CA HIS A 466 -11.68 2.97 -19.91
C HIS A 466 -11.72 4.07 -18.84
N GLU A 467 -12.74 4.92 -18.94
CA GLU A 467 -13.02 5.92 -17.90
C GLU A 467 -13.43 5.25 -16.57
N LEU A 468 -12.79 5.68 -15.48
CA LEU A 468 -12.96 5.08 -14.16
C LEU A 468 -14.37 5.28 -13.59
N PHE A 469 -14.92 6.51 -13.67
CA PHE A 469 -16.17 6.85 -13.00
C PHE A 469 -17.31 7.15 -13.96
N THR A 470 -18.52 6.68 -13.64
CA THR A 470 -19.75 7.09 -14.33
C THR A 470 -20.07 8.56 -14.02
N THR A 471 -20.86 9.22 -14.86
CA THR A 471 -21.41 10.56 -14.58
C THR A 471 -22.19 10.56 -13.27
N ALA A 472 -23.07 9.58 -13.06
CA ALA A 472 -23.84 9.43 -11.82
C ALA A 472 -22.93 9.19 -10.60
N GLY A 473 -21.84 8.43 -10.74
CA GLY A 473 -20.81 8.25 -9.71
C GLY A 473 -20.14 9.57 -9.34
N LYS A 474 -19.73 10.36 -10.32
CA LYS A 474 -19.16 11.71 -10.11
C LYS A 474 -20.14 12.64 -9.39
N GLU A 475 -21.41 12.63 -9.77
CA GLU A 475 -22.46 13.44 -9.14
C GLU A 475 -22.71 13.02 -7.67
N ARG A 476 -22.78 11.72 -7.37
CA ARG A 476 -22.96 11.23 -6.00
C ARG A 476 -21.76 11.57 -5.13
N MET A 477 -20.55 11.42 -5.64
CA MET A 477 -19.35 11.84 -4.94
C MET A 477 -19.40 13.36 -4.66
N ALA A 478 -19.78 14.18 -5.65
CA ALA A 478 -19.96 15.63 -5.49
C ALA A 478 -21.03 15.99 -4.46
N ALA A 479 -22.07 15.16 -4.28
CA ALA A 479 -23.07 15.31 -3.22
C ALA A 479 -22.54 14.96 -1.82
N GLY A 480 -21.31 14.44 -1.72
CA GLY A 480 -20.66 14.10 -0.44
C GLY A 480 -20.87 12.68 0.03
N VAL A 481 -21.34 11.81 -0.85
CA VAL A 481 -21.36 10.37 -0.61
C VAL A 481 -19.97 9.86 -0.97
N LYS A 482 -19.22 9.36 0.03
CA LYS A 482 -17.91 8.76 -0.21
C LYS A 482 -18.08 7.51 -1.07
N ALA A 483 -17.24 7.35 -2.09
CA ALA A 483 -17.23 6.16 -2.92
C ALA A 483 -17.07 4.86 -2.11
N ASN A 484 -16.45 4.95 -0.93
CA ASN A 484 -16.14 3.83 -0.03
C ASN A 484 -17.21 3.57 1.04
N HIS A 485 -18.29 4.34 1.13
CA HIS A 485 -19.26 4.21 2.23
C HIS A 485 -20.44 3.29 1.94
N HIS A 486 -20.69 2.95 0.69
CA HIS A 486 -21.78 2.05 0.29
C HIS A 486 -21.25 1.11 -0.78
N ILE A 487 -20.60 0.15 -0.30
CA ILE A 487 -20.02 -1.01 -0.94
C ILE A 487 -21.05 -1.79 -1.78
N ASP A 488 -22.31 -1.71 -1.45
CA ASP A 488 -23.37 -2.49 -2.13
C ASP A 488 -23.61 -2.12 -3.59
N ASN A 489 -22.93 -1.07 -4.11
CA ASN A 489 -23.17 -0.63 -5.47
C ASN A 489 -21.94 0.01 -6.16
N ALA A 490 -20.83 -0.74 -6.25
CA ALA A 490 -19.67 -0.35 -7.08
C ALA A 490 -20.13 0.10 -8.49
N LYS A 491 -21.10 -0.61 -9.08
CA LYS A 491 -21.74 -0.28 -10.36
C LYS A 491 -22.37 1.11 -10.44
N THR A 492 -22.61 1.77 -9.31
CA THR A 492 -23.15 3.13 -9.29
C THR A 492 -22.08 4.19 -9.50
N TYR A 493 -20.83 3.91 -9.14
CA TYR A 493 -19.72 4.85 -9.21
C TYR A 493 -18.83 4.63 -10.42
N PHE A 494 -18.60 3.39 -10.76
CA PHE A 494 -17.66 3.00 -11.82
C PHE A 494 -18.40 2.69 -13.12
N THR A 495 -17.72 2.87 -14.25
CA THR A 495 -18.29 2.49 -15.53
C THR A 495 -18.44 0.97 -15.62
N GLU A 496 -19.49 0.51 -16.30
CA GLU A 496 -19.70 -0.93 -16.51
C GLU A 496 -18.52 -1.56 -17.27
N SER A 497 -17.94 -0.84 -18.23
CA SER A 497 -16.74 -1.28 -18.95
C SER A 497 -15.55 -1.45 -18.01
N TRP A 498 -15.30 -0.52 -17.10
CA TRP A 498 -14.25 -0.65 -16.10
C TRP A 498 -14.42 -1.90 -15.25
N ILE A 499 -15.61 -2.09 -14.70
CA ILE A 499 -15.92 -3.26 -13.84
C ILE A 499 -15.74 -4.56 -14.64
N SER A 500 -16.30 -4.61 -15.85
CA SER A 500 -16.25 -5.80 -16.71
C SER A 500 -14.83 -6.20 -17.09
N ASP A 501 -14.00 -5.22 -17.46
CA ASP A 501 -12.62 -5.50 -17.84
C ASP A 501 -11.75 -5.85 -16.63
N TRP A 502 -12.04 -5.25 -15.47
CA TRP A 502 -11.41 -5.63 -14.21
C TRP A 502 -11.74 -7.09 -13.85
N GLU A 503 -13.02 -7.49 -13.91
CA GLU A 503 -13.45 -8.87 -13.68
C GLU A 503 -12.82 -9.83 -14.71
N LEU A 504 -12.69 -9.41 -15.95
CA LEU A 504 -12.03 -10.20 -17.01
C LEU A 504 -10.55 -10.38 -16.72
N LEU A 505 -9.86 -9.32 -16.27
CA LEU A 505 -8.45 -9.38 -15.90
C LEU A 505 -8.21 -10.40 -14.78
N ILE A 506 -9.02 -10.38 -13.72
CA ILE A 506 -8.93 -11.37 -12.64
C ILE A 506 -9.20 -12.79 -13.15
N ARG A 507 -10.25 -12.97 -13.94
CA ARG A 507 -10.58 -14.28 -14.52
C ARG A 507 -9.46 -14.82 -15.39
N ASN A 508 -8.85 -13.97 -16.20
CA ASN A 508 -7.71 -14.35 -17.03
C ASN A 508 -6.50 -14.74 -16.19
N TYR A 509 -6.26 -14.02 -15.08
CA TYR A 509 -5.21 -14.41 -14.13
C TYR A 509 -5.50 -15.77 -13.48
N VAL A 510 -6.73 -16.01 -13.02
CA VAL A 510 -7.15 -17.30 -12.43
C VAL A 510 -6.89 -18.44 -13.44
N ASN A 511 -7.29 -18.25 -14.70
CA ASN A 511 -7.09 -19.25 -15.75
C ASN A 511 -5.59 -19.55 -15.96
N ARG A 512 -4.75 -18.51 -16.12
CA ARG A 512 -3.30 -18.70 -16.25
C ARG A 512 -2.70 -19.42 -15.04
N LYS A 513 -3.17 -19.08 -13.84
CA LYS A 513 -2.70 -19.71 -12.60
C LYS A 513 -3.10 -21.20 -12.54
N MET A 514 -4.32 -21.53 -12.98
CA MET A 514 -4.80 -22.92 -13.09
C MET A 514 -4.02 -23.71 -14.14
N GLU A 515 -3.70 -23.10 -15.29
CA GLU A 515 -2.87 -23.71 -16.31
C GLU A 515 -1.43 -23.94 -15.80
N TYR A 516 -0.86 -22.95 -15.12
CA TYR A 516 0.48 -23.06 -14.54
C TYR A 516 0.62 -24.28 -13.63
N VAL A 517 -0.32 -24.52 -12.71
CA VAL A 517 -0.26 -25.67 -11.80
C VAL A 517 -0.38 -27.01 -12.56
N GLU A 518 -0.86 -27.01 -13.81
CA GLU A 518 -0.87 -28.20 -14.68
C GLU A 518 0.50 -28.50 -15.31
N THR A 519 1.37 -27.52 -15.35
CA THR A 519 2.72 -27.65 -15.93
C THR A 519 3.77 -28.07 -14.90
N LEU A 520 3.46 -27.96 -13.61
CA LEU A 520 4.33 -28.42 -12.51
C LEU A 520 4.34 -29.93 -12.40
#